data_8f01cc45c8ca789b85a9b1fd06e6dc1e
#
_entry.id   8f01cc45c8ca789b85a9b1fd06e6dc1e
#
_cell.length_a   1.000
_cell.length_b   1.000
_cell.length_c   1.000
_cell.angle_alpha   90.00
_cell.angle_beta   90.00
_cell.angle_gamma   90.00
#
_symmetry.space_group_name_H-M   'P 1'
#
loop_
_entity.id
_entity.type
_entity.pdbx_description
1 polymer ?
#
loop_
_entity_poly.entity_id
_entity_poly.type
_entity_poly.pdbx_seq_one_letter_code
_entity_poly.pdbx_strand_id
1 'polypeptide(L)'
;MSDIITIDGTDRSGVINFGSVSKSDLVNQGVDTLSFSISYLPEISGERADGFRPVKNSEVVMTTDGVKTFGGYIIGITGIRGVGAVEYQVKCRDYTFGLERMLVIEGYEDMTVADIIEDILTTYAPGFTFTNVDCSLTVEKINFDRVTVSSAIQKLSTMTGYSWYVDYDKDVHFFEKNTERAPFDLEDEDPVTHLTDGNYIPDTLQITDDFSQIRNRVFIKGGEIEGTTRTEYFDCDGTKKQFKLANKFAKKPTVTLATVVQTVGIENLDNDDDYDCFWDYNNTYIRFKDTNIPATGANALVVAGIPLYTLVVQVEEPQSMAEYGVWEYAKTDKTIKSRDAAVQMAKAELQAYQAGLIEGSFQTYTSGLRSGQLIHIKSTLMGVDEDFVIQRVNYRATPPVSWSVTLATLRSVGLIDFLIGMLKTGEQLLEDGAETVLEKTAFLQEEITIGDEVFVNADNTDISEEVEFEDAVTVQELDYAVEFVLGPTVPDGVHRQFILDGSPLS
;
A
#
# COMPACT_ATOMS: atom_id res chain seq x y z
N MET A 1 17.30 23.11 29.54
CA MET A 1 16.78 23.33 28.19
C MET A 1 16.37 24.76 28.02
N SER A 2 16.89 25.42 27.01
CA SER A 2 16.56 26.80 26.67
C SER A 2 15.86 26.81 25.32
N ASP A 3 14.54 26.97 25.36
CA ASP A 3 13.75 27.11 24.14
C ASP A 3 13.71 28.58 23.74
N ILE A 4 13.97 28.83 22.46
CA ILE A 4 13.89 30.16 21.85
C ILE A 4 12.91 30.04 20.68
N ILE A 5 11.94 30.97 20.61
CA ILE A 5 11.04 31.07 19.48
C ILE A 5 11.23 32.42 18.80
N THR A 6 11.66 32.38 17.54
CA THR A 6 11.77 33.57 16.70
C THR A 6 10.57 33.64 15.74
N ILE A 7 10.12 34.88 15.52
CA ILE A 7 9.06 35.16 14.49
C ILE A 7 9.65 36.22 13.55
N ASP A 8 9.67 35.91 12.26
CA ASP A 8 10.33 36.70 11.21
C ASP A 8 11.79 37.10 11.62
N GLY A 9 12.56 36.11 12.13
CA GLY A 9 13.94 36.26 12.54
C GLY A 9 14.14 37.02 13.85
N THR A 10 13.08 37.52 14.49
CA THR A 10 13.19 38.26 15.76
C THR A 10 12.81 37.35 16.93
N ASP A 11 13.67 37.28 17.96
CA ASP A 11 13.38 36.56 19.21
C ASP A 11 12.14 37.16 19.89
N ARG A 12 11.12 36.31 20.09
CA ARG A 12 9.86 36.64 20.76
C ARG A 12 9.63 35.82 22.01
N SER A 13 10.65 35.12 22.50
CA SER A 13 10.55 34.23 23.65
C SER A 13 10.03 34.95 24.90
N GLY A 14 10.37 36.23 25.09
CA GLY A 14 9.92 37.01 26.25
C GLY A 14 8.42 37.30 26.32
N VAL A 15 7.69 37.16 25.23
CA VAL A 15 6.23 37.42 25.19
C VAL A 15 5.40 36.14 24.97
N ILE A 16 6.07 35.01 24.83
CA ILE A 16 5.43 33.70 24.63
C ILE A 16 5.22 33.04 25.98
N ASN A 17 4.00 32.49 26.16
CA ASN A 17 3.71 31.61 27.29
C ASN A 17 4.22 30.19 26.98
N PHE A 18 5.44 29.88 27.45
CA PHE A 18 6.04 28.55 27.19
C PHE A 18 5.23 27.40 27.77
N GLY A 19 4.47 27.59 28.83
CA GLY A 19 3.54 26.57 29.32
C GLY A 19 2.44 26.16 28.34
N SER A 20 2.20 26.98 27.30
CA SER A 20 1.26 26.68 26.23
C SER A 20 1.89 26.06 24.97
N VAL A 21 3.22 25.98 24.92
CA VAL A 21 3.94 25.46 23.75
C VAL A 21 3.72 23.95 23.63
N SER A 22 3.21 23.55 22.47
CA SER A 22 2.99 22.16 22.11
C SER A 22 3.39 21.95 20.65
N LYS A 23 4.20 20.92 20.40
CA LYS A 23 4.65 20.52 19.06
C LYS A 23 4.28 19.07 18.81
N SER A 24 3.90 18.76 17.58
CA SER A 24 3.70 17.38 17.07
C SER A 24 4.51 17.20 15.81
N ASP A 25 5.30 16.16 15.78
CA ASP A 25 6.15 15.72 14.68
C ASP A 25 5.59 14.43 14.11
N LEU A 26 5.37 14.36 12.80
CA LEU A 26 4.68 13.29 12.07
C LEU A 26 5.50 12.85 10.85
N VAL A 27 5.60 11.56 10.63
CA VAL A 27 6.24 10.99 9.42
C VAL A 27 5.23 10.88 8.26
N ASN A 28 5.74 10.84 7.02
CA ASN A 28 4.97 10.60 5.79
C ASN A 28 3.79 11.57 5.59
N GLN A 29 4.03 12.65 4.87
CA GLN A 29 3.03 13.71 4.60
C GLN A 29 2.45 14.36 5.86
N GLY A 30 2.89 13.94 7.04
CA GLY A 30 2.50 14.57 8.29
C GLY A 30 3.08 15.97 8.36
N VAL A 31 2.21 16.97 8.31
CA VAL A 31 2.63 18.36 8.55
C VAL A 31 2.84 18.55 10.04
N ASP A 32 4.07 18.85 10.44
CA ASP A 32 4.38 19.15 11.83
C ASP A 32 3.63 20.39 12.28
N THR A 33 3.20 20.38 13.50
CA THR A 33 2.45 21.49 14.06
C THR A 33 3.13 22.04 15.31
N LEU A 34 3.10 23.35 15.44
CA LEU A 34 3.50 24.07 16.64
C LEU A 34 2.36 24.99 17.06
N SER A 35 2.03 24.99 18.33
CA SER A 35 1.05 25.92 18.90
C SER A 35 1.61 26.55 20.18
N PHE A 36 1.31 27.82 20.36
CA PHE A 36 1.69 28.59 21.55
C PHE A 36 0.77 29.79 21.75
N SER A 37 0.80 30.41 22.93
CA SER A 37 0.07 31.64 23.17
C SER A 37 1.03 32.82 23.43
N ILE A 38 0.60 34.00 22.98
CA ILE A 38 1.29 35.27 23.15
C ILE A 38 0.39 36.22 23.92
N SER A 39 0.91 36.81 25.01
CA SER A 39 0.23 37.87 25.72
C SER A 39 0.52 39.23 25.07
N TYR A 40 -0.52 39.99 24.76
CA TYR A 40 -0.43 41.32 24.20
C TYR A 40 -1.20 42.34 25.04
N LEU A 41 -0.48 43.34 25.50
CA LEU A 41 -1.04 44.50 26.21
C LEU A 41 -1.12 45.67 25.21
N PRO A 42 -2.31 46.07 24.73
CA PRO A 42 -2.43 47.23 23.86
C PRO A 42 -2.11 48.52 24.65
N GLU A 43 -1.60 49.54 23.93
CA GLU A 43 -1.44 50.87 24.51
C GLU A 43 -2.79 51.44 24.92
N ILE A 44 -2.97 51.70 26.20
CA ILE A 44 -4.18 52.30 26.76
C ILE A 44 -3.74 53.54 27.53
N SER A 45 -4.26 54.70 27.17
CA SER A 45 -4.11 55.98 27.88
C SER A 45 -2.65 56.45 28.04
N GLY A 46 -1.78 56.24 27.06
CA GLY A 46 -0.37 56.70 27.06
C GLY A 46 0.61 55.77 27.72
N GLU A 47 0.20 54.62 28.26
CA GLU A 47 1.10 53.55 28.65
C GLU A 47 1.62 52.82 27.42
N ARG A 48 2.89 52.47 27.41
CA ARG A 48 3.56 51.79 26.29
C ARG A 48 2.91 50.44 26.06
N ALA A 49 2.56 50.12 24.78
CA ALA A 49 2.17 48.79 24.39
C ALA A 49 3.26 47.79 24.73
N ASP A 50 2.90 46.69 25.39
CA ASP A 50 3.79 45.58 25.67
C ASP A 50 3.30 44.30 24.98
N GLY A 51 4.26 43.50 24.52
CA GLY A 51 3.97 42.28 23.78
C GLY A 51 4.09 42.41 22.28
N PHE A 52 3.69 41.36 21.60
CA PHE A 52 3.77 41.22 20.16
C PHE A 52 2.43 40.75 19.58
N ARG A 53 1.96 41.42 18.53
CA ARG A 53 0.77 40.98 17.77
C ARG A 53 1.22 40.12 16.61
N PRO A 54 0.91 38.79 16.61
CA PRO A 54 1.31 37.90 15.55
C PRO A 54 0.59 38.21 14.22
N VAL A 55 1.25 37.93 13.10
CA VAL A 55 0.74 38.12 11.75
C VAL A 55 0.67 36.76 11.06
N LYS A 56 -0.37 36.52 10.25
CA LYS A 56 -0.48 35.31 9.45
C LYS A 56 0.63 35.23 8.42
N ASN A 57 1.12 34.03 8.14
CA ASN A 57 2.20 33.73 7.21
C ASN A 57 3.58 34.24 7.66
N SER A 58 3.73 34.73 8.89
CA SER A 58 5.05 35.00 9.48
C SER A 58 5.79 33.67 9.70
N GLU A 59 7.10 33.65 9.41
CA GLU A 59 7.96 32.49 9.66
C GLU A 59 8.20 32.33 11.15
N VAL A 60 8.11 31.12 11.64
CA VAL A 60 8.36 30.76 13.04
C VAL A 60 9.42 29.69 13.07
N VAL A 61 10.48 29.94 13.85
CA VAL A 61 11.52 28.96 14.11
C VAL A 61 11.65 28.78 15.62
N MET A 62 11.61 27.52 16.08
CA MET A 62 11.88 27.15 17.44
C MET A 62 13.23 26.44 17.51
N THR A 63 14.07 26.85 18.44
CA THR A 63 15.33 26.18 18.76
C THR A 63 15.33 25.74 20.20
N THR A 64 15.80 24.54 20.46
CA THR A 64 16.00 23.98 21.80
C THR A 64 17.50 23.72 21.99
N ASP A 65 18.11 24.31 22.99
CA ASP A 65 19.56 24.23 23.26
C ASP A 65 20.41 24.49 21.99
N GLY A 66 19.98 25.43 21.14
CA GLY A 66 20.66 25.84 19.91
C GLY A 66 20.40 25.00 18.68
N VAL A 67 19.63 23.92 18.80
CA VAL A 67 19.23 23.06 17.66
C VAL A 67 17.83 23.45 17.20
N LYS A 68 17.62 23.62 15.88
CA LYS A 68 16.27 23.81 15.33
C LYS A 68 15.42 22.59 15.59
N THR A 69 14.29 22.80 16.24
CA THR A 69 13.31 21.76 16.55
C THR A 69 11.97 22.00 15.89
N PHE A 70 11.77 23.17 15.29
CA PHE A 70 10.64 23.49 14.43
C PHE A 70 10.99 24.64 13.49
N GLY A 71 10.47 24.60 12.26
CA GLY A 71 10.51 25.68 11.27
C GLY A 71 9.26 25.66 10.42
N GLY A 72 8.58 26.80 10.28
CA GLY A 72 7.32 26.82 9.54
C GLY A 72 6.66 28.20 9.54
N TYR A 73 5.35 28.24 9.31
CA TYR A 73 4.58 29.46 9.16
C TYR A 73 3.34 29.51 10.04
N ILE A 74 2.97 30.73 10.49
CA ILE A 74 1.72 30.97 11.21
C ILE A 74 0.54 30.82 10.24
N ILE A 75 -0.30 29.82 10.48
CA ILE A 75 -1.50 29.55 9.67
C ILE A 75 -2.80 30.06 10.33
N GLY A 76 -2.82 30.12 11.65
CA GLY A 76 -4.01 30.50 12.41
C GLY A 76 -3.69 31.34 13.64
N ILE A 77 -4.50 32.34 13.90
CA ILE A 77 -4.40 33.20 15.07
C ILE A 77 -5.81 33.38 15.65
N THR A 78 -5.96 33.02 16.91
CA THR A 78 -7.21 33.24 17.66
C THR A 78 -6.94 34.26 18.77
N GLY A 79 -7.56 35.41 18.74
CA GLY A 79 -7.45 36.42 19.80
C GLY A 79 -8.53 36.22 20.85
N ILE A 80 -8.12 36.08 22.12
CA ILE A 80 -9.00 35.98 23.28
C ILE A 80 -8.85 37.26 24.07
N ARG A 81 -9.94 38.03 24.20
CA ARG A 81 -9.94 39.29 24.98
C ARG A 81 -10.09 38.99 26.47
N GLY A 82 -9.08 39.37 27.24
CA GLY A 82 -9.15 39.44 28.69
C GLY A 82 -9.41 40.86 29.19
N VAL A 83 -9.33 41.06 30.49
CA VAL A 83 -9.43 42.38 31.14
C VAL A 83 -8.10 43.11 30.94
N GLY A 84 -8.07 44.10 30.04
CA GLY A 84 -6.87 44.92 29.76
C GLY A 84 -5.81 44.26 28.89
N ALA A 85 -6.00 43.02 28.47
CA ALA A 85 -5.02 42.29 27.65
C ALA A 85 -5.71 41.46 26.56
N VAL A 86 -4.98 41.07 25.54
CA VAL A 86 -5.37 40.10 24.54
C VAL A 86 -4.39 38.95 24.57
N GLU A 87 -4.88 37.73 24.65
CA GLU A 87 -4.10 36.52 24.45
C GLU A 87 -4.30 36.05 23.01
N TYR A 88 -3.24 35.91 22.26
CA TYR A 88 -3.25 35.33 20.92
C TYR A 88 -2.83 33.87 20.99
N GLN A 89 -3.71 32.95 20.67
CA GLN A 89 -3.38 31.55 20.41
C GLN A 89 -2.92 31.43 18.96
N VAL A 90 -1.70 30.99 18.77
CA VAL A 90 -1.02 30.89 17.48
C VAL A 90 -0.93 29.40 17.10
N LYS A 91 -1.30 29.11 15.84
CA LYS A 91 -1.12 27.78 15.24
C LYS A 91 -0.19 27.90 14.05
N CYS A 92 0.85 27.08 14.04
CA CYS A 92 1.83 27.00 12.97
C CYS A 92 1.80 25.64 12.31
N ARG A 93 2.17 25.58 11.05
CA ARG A 93 2.53 24.39 10.31
C ARG A 93 3.95 24.52 9.81
N ASP A 94 4.66 23.40 9.72
CA ASP A 94 6.01 23.36 9.23
C ASP A 94 6.14 23.70 7.75
N TYR A 95 7.34 23.62 7.21
CA TYR A 95 7.61 23.94 5.82
C TYR A 95 6.95 22.97 4.84
N THR A 96 6.62 21.72 5.23
CA THR A 96 5.88 20.75 4.42
C THR A 96 4.57 21.35 3.90
N PHE A 97 3.92 22.23 4.68
CA PHE A 97 2.74 22.98 4.26
C PHE A 97 2.99 23.83 3.01
N GLY A 98 4.22 24.26 2.76
CA GLY A 98 4.61 24.99 1.55
C GLY A 98 4.43 24.15 0.27
N LEU A 99 4.60 22.82 0.38
CA LEU A 99 4.45 21.87 -0.73
C LEU A 99 2.98 21.60 -1.10
N GLU A 100 2.03 22.05 -0.30
CA GLU A 100 0.58 21.97 -0.61
C GLU A 100 0.08 23.08 -1.54
N ARG A 101 0.90 24.08 -1.85
CA ARG A 101 0.48 25.31 -2.56
C ARG A 101 0.48 25.19 -4.08
N MET A 102 1.37 24.39 -4.64
CA MET A 102 1.57 24.25 -6.08
C MET A 102 1.06 22.90 -6.56
N LEU A 103 0.51 22.89 -7.77
CA LEU A 103 -0.03 21.69 -8.39
C LEU A 103 0.91 21.20 -9.49
N VAL A 104 1.33 19.96 -9.38
CA VAL A 104 2.16 19.25 -10.36
C VAL A 104 1.27 18.79 -11.50
N ILE A 105 1.72 19.07 -12.75
CA ILE A 105 1.08 18.60 -13.98
C ILE A 105 2.23 18.10 -14.87
N GLU A 106 2.69 16.88 -14.63
CA GLU A 106 3.83 16.30 -15.34
C GLU A 106 3.69 14.79 -15.48
N GLY A 107 4.31 14.25 -16.52
CA GLY A 107 4.44 12.83 -16.78
C GLY A 107 5.90 12.43 -16.91
N TYR A 108 6.28 11.36 -16.25
CA TYR A 108 7.64 10.83 -16.25
C TYR A 108 7.64 9.40 -16.78
N GLU A 109 8.67 9.06 -17.57
CA GLU A 109 8.88 7.72 -18.13
C GLU A 109 10.35 7.35 -17.93
N ASP A 110 10.63 6.13 -17.49
CA ASP A 110 11.96 5.54 -17.31
C ASP A 110 12.92 6.42 -16.48
N MET A 111 12.41 7.09 -15.44
CA MET A 111 13.18 7.95 -14.56
C MET A 111 13.32 7.36 -13.16
N THR A 112 14.42 7.67 -12.47
CA THR A 112 14.56 7.32 -11.06
C THR A 112 13.63 8.17 -10.20
N VAL A 113 13.21 7.63 -9.06
CA VAL A 113 12.36 8.38 -8.13
C VAL A 113 13.06 9.63 -7.61
N ALA A 114 14.39 9.57 -7.41
CA ALA A 114 15.18 10.73 -7.00
C ALA A 114 15.11 11.84 -8.06
N ASP A 115 15.35 11.52 -9.34
CA ASP A 115 15.30 12.50 -10.42
C ASP A 115 13.90 13.11 -10.58
N ILE A 116 12.84 12.31 -10.38
CA ILE A 116 11.45 12.80 -10.40
C ILE A 116 11.19 13.79 -9.27
N ILE A 117 11.65 13.50 -8.05
CA ILE A 117 11.50 14.40 -6.90
C ILE A 117 12.30 15.70 -7.12
N GLU A 118 13.53 15.60 -7.62
CA GLU A 118 14.37 16.75 -7.94
C GLU A 118 13.69 17.68 -8.97
N ASP A 119 13.16 17.13 -10.05
CA ASP A 119 12.45 17.91 -11.08
C ASP A 119 11.20 18.59 -10.53
N ILE A 120 10.39 17.85 -9.76
CA ILE A 120 9.19 18.39 -9.12
C ILE A 120 9.54 19.53 -8.17
N LEU A 121 10.56 19.38 -7.32
CA LEU A 121 10.94 20.42 -6.36
C LEU A 121 11.52 21.64 -7.05
N THR A 122 12.36 21.45 -8.06
CA THR A 122 12.98 22.53 -8.82
C THR A 122 11.91 23.36 -9.55
N THR A 123 10.92 22.69 -10.16
CA THR A 123 9.91 23.33 -11.00
C THR A 123 8.76 23.92 -10.17
N TYR A 124 8.24 23.19 -9.18
CA TYR A 124 6.99 23.53 -8.49
C TYR A 124 7.20 24.01 -7.04
N ALA A 125 8.37 23.79 -6.45
CA ALA A 125 8.65 24.19 -5.06
C ALA A 125 10.01 24.90 -4.93
N PRO A 126 10.27 25.98 -5.69
CA PRO A 126 11.54 26.71 -5.60
C PRO A 126 11.78 27.22 -4.17
N GLY A 127 12.95 26.91 -3.62
CA GLY A 127 13.34 27.23 -2.24
C GLY A 127 13.33 26.04 -1.29
N PHE A 128 12.93 24.87 -1.78
CA PHE A 128 13.23 23.59 -1.14
C PHE A 128 14.48 22.98 -1.75
N THR A 129 15.23 22.22 -0.94
CA THR A 129 16.39 21.44 -1.38
C THR A 129 16.08 19.95 -1.32
N PHE A 130 16.91 19.15 -1.96
CA PHE A 130 16.72 17.69 -2.11
C PHE A 130 18.04 16.93 -1.87
N THR A 131 18.89 17.49 -1.01
CA THR A 131 20.23 16.94 -0.71
C THR A 131 20.17 15.53 -0.12
N ASN A 132 19.09 15.26 0.62
CA ASN A 132 18.85 13.98 1.30
C ASN A 132 17.76 13.14 0.62
N VAL A 133 17.62 13.25 -0.71
CA VAL A 133 16.78 12.35 -1.51
C VAL A 133 17.66 11.21 -2.03
N ASP A 134 17.47 10.01 -1.50
CA ASP A 134 18.21 8.81 -1.87
C ASP A 134 17.25 7.69 -2.28
N CYS A 135 17.02 7.54 -3.60
CA CYS A 135 16.22 6.46 -4.14
C CYS A 135 16.60 6.17 -5.60
N SER A 136 17.24 5.06 -5.83
CA SER A 136 17.67 4.59 -7.16
C SER A 136 16.61 3.77 -7.91
N LEU A 137 15.43 3.57 -7.33
CA LEU A 137 14.35 2.83 -7.98
C LEU A 137 13.85 3.60 -9.19
N THR A 138 13.71 2.90 -10.30
CA THR A 138 13.21 3.48 -11.56
C THR A 138 11.72 3.26 -11.69
N VAL A 139 11.00 4.30 -12.09
CA VAL A 139 9.58 4.26 -12.42
C VAL A 139 9.44 4.23 -13.93
N GLU A 140 8.82 3.17 -14.45
CA GLU A 140 8.61 3.00 -15.88
C GLU A 140 7.71 4.10 -16.44
N LYS A 141 6.59 4.39 -15.75
CA LYS A 141 5.70 5.48 -16.13
C LYS A 141 4.85 5.97 -14.96
N ILE A 142 4.81 7.28 -14.76
CA ILE A 142 3.91 7.91 -13.79
C ILE A 142 3.40 9.25 -14.32
N ASN A 143 2.13 9.54 -14.08
CA ASN A 143 1.52 10.81 -14.43
C ASN A 143 0.95 11.48 -13.18
N PHE A 144 1.20 12.78 -13.07
CA PHE A 144 0.60 13.65 -12.08
C PHE A 144 -0.33 14.63 -12.81
N ASP A 145 -1.59 14.67 -12.43
CA ASP A 145 -2.57 15.62 -12.96
C ASP A 145 -3.15 16.43 -11.82
N ARG A 146 -2.70 17.66 -11.67
CA ARG A 146 -3.14 18.64 -10.68
C ARG A 146 -3.13 18.12 -9.23
N VAL A 147 -2.08 17.41 -8.88
CA VAL A 147 -1.83 16.98 -7.49
C VAL A 147 -0.86 17.94 -6.81
N THR A 148 -0.96 18.12 -5.49
CA THR A 148 0.02 18.93 -4.76
C THR A 148 1.40 18.28 -4.78
N VAL A 149 2.46 19.08 -4.63
CA VAL A 149 3.85 18.56 -4.55
C VAL A 149 3.97 17.51 -3.44
N SER A 150 3.42 17.80 -2.25
CA SER A 150 3.38 16.83 -1.14
C SER A 150 2.67 15.53 -1.50
N SER A 151 1.54 15.61 -2.22
CA SER A 151 0.80 14.43 -2.69
C SER A 151 1.56 13.64 -3.75
N ALA A 152 2.32 14.33 -4.63
CA ALA A 152 3.16 13.66 -5.62
C ALA A 152 4.30 12.89 -4.95
N ILE A 153 5.02 13.51 -4.00
CA ILE A 153 6.07 12.85 -3.22
C ILE A 153 5.47 11.70 -2.39
N GLN A 154 4.31 11.90 -1.76
CA GLN A 154 3.62 10.83 -1.03
C GLN A 154 3.25 9.65 -1.92
N LYS A 155 2.81 9.89 -3.16
CA LYS A 155 2.53 8.82 -4.11
C LYS A 155 3.80 8.01 -4.43
N LEU A 156 4.93 8.69 -4.63
CA LEU A 156 6.22 8.04 -4.84
C LEU A 156 6.66 7.26 -3.58
N SER A 157 6.52 7.84 -2.38
CA SER A 157 6.77 7.18 -1.11
C SER A 157 5.91 5.91 -0.93
N THR A 158 4.63 6.00 -1.24
CA THR A 158 3.71 4.86 -1.18
C THR A 158 4.09 3.78 -2.18
N MET A 159 4.49 4.17 -3.41
CA MET A 159 4.92 3.24 -4.44
C MET A 159 6.21 2.49 -4.10
N THR A 160 7.19 3.20 -3.53
CA THR A 160 8.51 2.63 -3.21
C THR A 160 8.60 1.97 -1.85
N GLY A 161 7.66 2.27 -0.95
CA GLY A 161 7.78 1.90 0.45
C GLY A 161 8.74 2.76 1.26
N TYR A 162 9.32 3.82 0.67
CA TYR A 162 10.22 4.77 1.33
C TYR A 162 9.45 5.70 2.26
N SER A 163 10.13 6.30 3.21
CA SER A 163 9.61 7.38 4.06
C SER A 163 10.14 8.71 3.59
N TRP A 164 9.42 9.78 3.90
CA TRP A 164 9.86 11.12 3.59
C TRP A 164 9.36 12.13 4.63
N TYR A 165 10.12 13.21 4.77
CA TYR A 165 9.75 14.41 5.53
C TYR A 165 10.50 15.62 4.99
N VAL A 166 10.09 16.81 5.42
CA VAL A 166 10.82 18.05 5.17
C VAL A 166 11.46 18.47 6.47
N ASP A 167 12.76 18.72 6.46
CA ASP A 167 13.44 19.22 7.64
C ASP A 167 13.19 20.72 7.88
N TYR A 168 13.68 21.23 9.00
CA TYR A 168 13.49 22.64 9.34
C TYR A 168 14.49 23.60 8.65
N ASP A 169 15.26 23.10 7.68
CA ASP A 169 16.09 23.87 6.75
C ASP A 169 15.51 23.84 5.32
N LYS A 170 14.30 23.28 5.15
CA LYS A 170 13.57 23.12 3.87
C LYS A 170 14.22 22.09 2.95
N ASP A 171 14.98 21.14 3.48
CA ASP A 171 15.47 20.01 2.71
C ASP A 171 14.47 18.85 2.76
N VAL A 172 14.18 18.28 1.60
CA VAL A 172 13.33 17.09 1.49
C VAL A 172 14.20 15.87 1.70
N HIS A 173 13.87 15.08 2.70
CA HIS A 173 14.46 13.78 2.96
C HIS A 173 13.57 12.70 2.36
N PHE A 174 14.14 11.81 1.56
CA PHE A 174 13.43 10.65 1.00
C PHE A 174 14.36 9.44 1.09
N PHE A 175 14.03 8.49 1.96
CA PHE A 175 14.95 7.44 2.39
C PHE A 175 14.22 6.11 2.60
N GLU A 176 14.97 5.02 2.51
CA GLU A 176 14.46 3.69 2.81
C GLU A 176 14.04 3.61 4.29
N LYS A 177 12.86 3.03 4.54
CA LYS A 177 12.39 2.81 5.92
C LYS A 177 13.42 2.01 6.70
N ASN A 178 13.61 2.36 7.98
CA ASN A 178 14.49 1.66 8.94
C ASN A 178 16.00 1.89 8.78
N THR A 179 16.40 2.92 8.06
CA THR A 179 17.80 3.30 7.98
C THR A 179 18.23 4.26 9.09
N GLU A 180 17.32 5.11 9.58
CA GLU A 180 17.60 6.05 10.66
C GLU A 180 17.25 5.47 12.03
N ARG A 181 18.26 5.27 12.89
CA ARG A 181 18.04 4.83 14.27
C ARG A 181 17.83 6.02 15.21
N ALA A 182 16.97 5.78 16.20
CA ALA A 182 16.81 6.69 17.32
C ALA A 182 18.13 6.87 18.08
N PRO A 183 18.37 8.03 18.73
CA PRO A 183 19.61 8.29 19.48
C PRO A 183 19.78 7.41 20.73
N PHE A 184 18.74 6.72 21.15
CA PHE A 184 18.74 5.78 22.26
C PHE A 184 17.64 4.71 22.08
N ASP A 185 17.85 3.58 22.74
CA ASP A 185 16.89 2.48 22.81
C ASP A 185 16.16 2.50 24.16
N LEU A 186 15.05 1.78 24.28
CA LEU A 186 14.35 1.55 25.53
C LEU A 186 14.72 0.16 26.06
N GLU A 187 15.28 0.11 27.26
CA GLU A 187 15.68 -1.13 27.88
C GLU A 187 15.30 -1.14 29.37
N ASP A 188 14.69 -2.22 29.85
CA ASP A 188 14.45 -2.52 31.26
C ASP A 188 15.38 -3.63 31.73
N GLU A 189 16.67 -3.32 31.93
CA GLU A 189 17.67 -4.34 32.31
C GLU A 189 17.46 -4.91 33.73
N ASP A 190 16.91 -4.13 34.66
CA ASP A 190 16.70 -4.55 36.04
C ASP A 190 15.35 -4.07 36.58
N PRO A 191 14.41 -4.99 36.87
CA PRO A 191 13.12 -4.64 37.45
C PRO A 191 13.20 -3.98 38.86
N VAL A 192 14.35 -3.93 39.48
CA VAL A 192 14.54 -3.32 40.83
C VAL A 192 15.13 -1.92 40.77
N THR A 193 15.89 -1.58 39.74
CA THR A 193 16.61 -0.30 39.60
C THR A 193 16.03 0.66 38.57
N HIS A 194 14.96 0.35 37.89
CA HIS A 194 14.34 1.11 36.80
C HIS A 194 14.04 2.58 37.07
N LEU A 195 14.10 3.04 38.26
CA LEU A 195 13.74 4.41 38.61
C LEU A 195 14.75 5.44 38.13
N THR A 196 15.92 5.04 37.61
CA THR A 196 17.02 5.96 37.29
C THR A 196 17.64 5.83 35.90
N ASP A 197 17.53 4.69 35.23
CA ASP A 197 18.29 4.41 33.99
C ASP A 197 17.50 4.23 32.73
N GLY A 198 16.17 4.18 32.82
CA GLY A 198 15.29 4.07 31.64
C GLY A 198 15.15 5.40 30.87
N ASN A 199 15.35 5.39 29.59
CA ASN A 199 15.12 6.55 28.72
C ASN A 199 13.62 6.89 28.58
N TYR A 200 12.77 6.32 29.40
CA TYR A 200 11.31 6.50 29.38
C TYR A 200 10.76 6.57 30.81
N ILE A 201 9.51 7.02 30.92
CA ILE A 201 8.77 7.02 32.19
C ILE A 201 8.09 5.65 32.30
N PRO A 202 8.48 4.77 33.25
CA PRO A 202 8.09 3.34 33.26
C PRO A 202 6.59 3.09 33.15
N ASP A 203 5.79 3.81 33.93
CA ASP A 203 4.32 3.64 33.95
C ASP A 203 3.61 4.07 32.67
N THR A 204 4.37 4.59 31.68
CA THR A 204 3.79 5.11 30.42
C THR A 204 4.04 4.21 29.23
N LEU A 205 4.93 3.20 29.35
CA LEU A 205 5.14 2.24 28.27
C LEU A 205 3.93 1.33 28.12
N GLN A 206 3.29 1.42 26.97
CA GLN A 206 2.18 0.57 26.59
C GLN A 206 2.50 -0.09 25.26
N ILE A 207 2.32 -1.40 25.18
CA ILE A 207 2.47 -2.18 23.95
C ILE A 207 1.19 -2.98 23.79
N THR A 208 0.59 -2.86 22.62
CA THR A 208 -0.64 -3.55 22.25
C THR A 208 -0.32 -4.46 21.07
N ASP A 209 -0.46 -5.75 21.26
CA ASP A 209 -0.42 -6.73 20.18
C ASP A 209 -1.85 -7.01 19.73
N ASP A 210 -2.17 -6.62 18.49
CA ASP A 210 -3.50 -6.76 17.92
C ASP A 210 -3.46 -7.59 16.64
N PHE A 211 -4.00 -8.80 16.71
CA PHE A 211 -4.13 -9.70 15.58
C PHE A 211 -5.48 -9.60 14.85
N SER A 212 -6.36 -8.66 15.23
CA SER A 212 -7.68 -8.51 14.63
C SER A 212 -7.67 -8.18 13.13
N GLN A 213 -6.53 -7.71 12.62
CA GLN A 213 -6.35 -7.35 11.23
C GLN A 213 -5.53 -8.37 10.43
N ILE A 214 -5.25 -9.54 11.00
CA ILE A 214 -4.52 -10.60 10.30
C ILE A 214 -5.28 -11.01 9.02
N ARG A 215 -4.51 -11.25 7.96
CA ARG A 215 -4.96 -11.77 6.68
C ARG A 215 -3.95 -12.78 6.22
N ASN A 216 -4.28 -14.05 6.30
CA ASN A 216 -3.37 -15.11 5.92
C ASN A 216 -3.91 -15.99 4.78
N ARG A 217 -5.14 -15.69 4.31
CA ARG A 217 -5.68 -16.16 3.05
C ARG A 217 -6.33 -15.00 2.31
N VAL A 218 -5.74 -14.61 1.20
CA VAL A 218 -6.14 -13.40 0.45
C VAL A 218 -6.71 -13.80 -0.90
N PHE A 219 -7.91 -13.30 -1.19
CA PHE A 219 -8.56 -13.42 -2.50
C PHE A 219 -8.51 -12.07 -3.20
N ILE A 220 -7.95 -12.02 -4.40
CA ILE A 220 -8.03 -10.87 -5.29
C ILE A 220 -8.99 -11.19 -6.42
N LYS A 221 -10.06 -10.40 -6.52
CA LYS A 221 -11.02 -10.47 -7.61
C LYS A 221 -10.75 -9.31 -8.58
N GLY A 222 -10.18 -9.64 -9.73
CA GLY A 222 -9.86 -8.70 -10.80
C GLY A 222 -11.05 -8.38 -11.71
N GLY A 223 -10.73 -7.81 -12.88
CA GLY A 223 -11.66 -7.56 -13.97
C GLY A 223 -12.01 -8.83 -14.76
N GLU A 224 -12.69 -8.63 -15.87
CA GLU A 224 -12.93 -9.69 -16.84
C GLU A 224 -11.70 -9.85 -17.75
N ILE A 225 -11.27 -11.08 -17.98
CA ILE A 225 -10.16 -11.45 -18.86
C ILE A 225 -10.65 -12.36 -19.99
N GLU A 226 -9.99 -12.29 -21.14
CA GLU A 226 -10.29 -13.16 -22.27
C GLU A 226 -9.68 -14.56 -22.05
N GLY A 227 -10.47 -15.60 -22.29
CA GLY A 227 -10.00 -16.98 -22.27
C GLY A 227 -9.63 -17.49 -23.66
N THR A 228 -9.26 -18.77 -23.74
CA THR A 228 -9.09 -19.45 -25.03
C THR A 228 -10.43 -19.68 -25.70
N THR A 229 -10.43 -19.75 -27.04
CA THR A 229 -11.64 -19.97 -27.83
C THR A 229 -12.39 -21.22 -27.33
N ARG A 230 -13.67 -21.06 -27.01
CA ARG A 230 -14.60 -22.14 -26.63
C ARG A 230 -15.66 -22.31 -27.68
N THR A 231 -16.06 -23.55 -27.88
CA THR A 231 -17.12 -23.93 -28.82
C THR A 231 -18.28 -24.56 -28.07
N GLU A 232 -19.46 -24.00 -28.27
CA GLU A 232 -20.71 -24.50 -27.70
C GLU A 232 -21.58 -25.14 -28.80
N TYR A 233 -22.19 -26.26 -28.50
CA TYR A 233 -23.00 -27.04 -29.40
C TYR A 233 -24.46 -27.07 -28.94
N PHE A 234 -25.38 -26.85 -29.84
CA PHE A 234 -26.81 -26.81 -29.53
C PHE A 234 -27.60 -27.69 -30.47
N ASP A 235 -28.53 -28.43 -29.90
CA ASP A 235 -29.57 -29.17 -30.66
C ASP A 235 -30.66 -28.20 -31.10
N CYS A 236 -31.04 -28.31 -32.35
CA CYS A 236 -32.11 -27.55 -32.95
C CYS A 236 -33.36 -28.43 -33.13
N ASP A 237 -34.55 -27.89 -32.84
CA ASP A 237 -35.83 -28.59 -32.90
C ASP A 237 -36.74 -28.09 -34.04
N GLY A 238 -36.28 -27.16 -34.85
CA GLY A 238 -37.05 -26.57 -35.94
C GLY A 238 -38.00 -25.45 -35.52
N THR A 239 -38.08 -25.14 -34.21
CA THR A 239 -38.99 -24.12 -33.64
C THR A 239 -38.27 -23.09 -32.76
N LYS A 240 -37.20 -23.51 -32.10
CA LYS A 240 -36.41 -22.68 -31.17
C LYS A 240 -35.62 -21.64 -31.95
N LYS A 241 -35.79 -20.38 -31.54
CA LYS A 241 -35.13 -19.22 -32.18
C LYS A 241 -34.01 -18.64 -31.32
N GLN A 242 -34.01 -18.92 -30.02
CA GLN A 242 -33.07 -18.35 -29.08
C GLN A 242 -32.32 -19.46 -28.36
N PHE A 243 -30.97 -19.34 -28.35
CA PHE A 243 -30.05 -20.30 -27.75
C PHE A 243 -29.22 -19.58 -26.72
N LYS A 244 -29.34 -19.99 -25.45
CA LYS A 244 -28.61 -19.42 -24.36
C LYS A 244 -27.21 -20.00 -24.34
N LEU A 245 -26.22 -19.12 -24.37
CA LEU A 245 -24.81 -19.45 -24.27
C LEU A 245 -24.43 -19.71 -22.80
N ALA A 246 -23.53 -20.64 -22.56
CA ALA A 246 -22.97 -20.92 -21.26
C ALA A 246 -21.95 -19.83 -20.89
N ASN A 247 -21.23 -19.30 -21.87
CA ASN A 247 -20.18 -18.32 -21.68
C ASN A 247 -20.60 -16.93 -22.21
N LYS A 248 -20.13 -15.89 -21.55
CA LYS A 248 -20.14 -14.53 -22.07
C LYS A 248 -18.91 -14.37 -22.97
N PHE A 249 -19.08 -13.99 -24.21
CA PHE A 249 -17.95 -13.81 -25.12
C PHE A 249 -17.46 -12.36 -25.15
N ALA A 250 -16.14 -12.19 -25.30
CA ALA A 250 -15.47 -10.88 -25.37
C ALA A 250 -15.79 -10.14 -26.67
N LYS A 251 -15.90 -10.90 -27.75
CA LYS A 251 -16.13 -10.40 -29.10
C LYS A 251 -17.26 -11.20 -29.75
N LYS A 252 -17.78 -10.66 -30.84
CA LYS A 252 -18.82 -11.31 -31.63
C LYS A 252 -18.39 -12.74 -32.00
N PRO A 253 -19.14 -13.78 -31.57
CA PRO A 253 -18.76 -15.15 -31.83
C PRO A 253 -18.98 -15.53 -33.29
N THR A 254 -18.32 -16.59 -33.74
CA THR A 254 -18.61 -17.24 -35.00
C THR A 254 -19.77 -18.21 -34.79
N VAL A 255 -20.81 -18.08 -35.59
CA VAL A 255 -21.99 -18.95 -35.54
C VAL A 255 -22.05 -19.78 -36.80
N THR A 256 -22.14 -21.11 -36.67
CA THR A 256 -22.23 -22.04 -37.75
C THR A 256 -23.52 -22.89 -37.62
N LEU A 257 -24.36 -22.88 -38.62
CA LEU A 257 -25.59 -23.69 -38.67
C LEU A 257 -25.47 -24.75 -39.76
N ALA A 258 -25.61 -26.04 -39.42
CA ALA A 258 -25.49 -27.16 -40.35
C ALA A 258 -24.27 -27.04 -41.30
N THR A 259 -23.09 -26.67 -40.73
CA THR A 259 -21.80 -26.44 -41.44
C THR A 259 -21.71 -25.14 -42.24
N VAL A 260 -22.73 -24.30 -42.28
CA VAL A 260 -22.72 -23.00 -42.96
C VAL A 260 -22.51 -21.89 -41.95
N VAL A 261 -21.45 -21.07 -42.13
CA VAL A 261 -21.18 -19.90 -41.28
C VAL A 261 -22.26 -18.84 -41.49
N GLN A 262 -22.85 -18.38 -40.43
CA GLN A 262 -23.88 -17.34 -40.40
C GLN A 262 -23.30 -15.96 -40.24
N THR A 263 -23.94 -14.93 -40.80
CA THR A 263 -23.66 -13.56 -40.53
C THR A 263 -24.27 -13.17 -39.18
N VAL A 264 -23.45 -12.66 -38.26
CA VAL A 264 -23.90 -12.36 -36.90
C VAL A 264 -23.98 -10.84 -36.69
N GLY A 265 -25.16 -10.35 -36.38
CA GLY A 265 -25.41 -8.99 -35.94
C GLY A 265 -25.36 -8.86 -34.41
N ILE A 266 -25.30 -7.63 -33.90
CA ILE A 266 -25.41 -7.33 -32.45
C ILE A 266 -26.86 -6.98 -32.17
N GLU A 267 -27.46 -7.69 -31.20
CA GLU A 267 -28.86 -7.48 -30.80
C GLU A 267 -29.08 -6.01 -30.35
N ASN A 268 -30.19 -5.43 -30.86
CA ASN A 268 -30.58 -4.03 -30.62
C ASN A 268 -29.61 -2.94 -31.14
N LEU A 269 -28.59 -3.31 -31.90
CA LEU A 269 -27.66 -2.36 -32.50
C LEU A 269 -27.68 -2.44 -34.04
N ASP A 270 -27.59 -3.64 -34.56
CA ASP A 270 -27.53 -3.90 -35.99
C ASP A 270 -28.92 -4.09 -36.59
N ASN A 271 -29.06 -3.83 -37.89
CA ASN A 271 -30.33 -3.92 -38.60
C ASN A 271 -30.66 -5.39 -38.90
N ASP A 272 -31.92 -5.79 -38.64
CA ASP A 272 -32.39 -7.17 -38.82
C ASP A 272 -32.24 -7.70 -40.28
N ASP A 273 -32.28 -6.85 -41.29
CA ASP A 273 -32.22 -7.27 -42.69
C ASP A 273 -30.82 -7.71 -43.15
N ASP A 274 -29.79 -7.29 -42.48
CA ASP A 274 -28.40 -7.48 -42.94
C ASP A 274 -27.72 -8.76 -42.40
N TYR A 275 -28.31 -9.40 -41.39
CA TYR A 275 -27.69 -10.52 -40.67
C TYR A 275 -28.60 -11.74 -40.56
N ASP A 276 -28.05 -12.96 -40.45
CA ASP A 276 -28.76 -14.21 -40.30
C ASP A 276 -29.24 -14.48 -38.88
N CYS A 277 -28.41 -14.06 -37.90
CA CYS A 277 -28.70 -14.19 -36.49
C CYS A 277 -28.09 -13.03 -35.70
N PHE A 278 -28.48 -12.88 -34.43
CA PHE A 278 -28.06 -11.79 -33.54
C PHE A 278 -27.47 -12.33 -32.25
N TRP A 279 -26.40 -11.73 -31.83
CA TRP A 279 -25.76 -11.98 -30.56
C TRP A 279 -26.10 -10.89 -29.54
N ASP A 280 -26.70 -11.30 -28.41
CA ASP A 280 -26.92 -10.42 -27.29
C ASP A 280 -25.77 -10.58 -26.32
N TYR A 281 -24.92 -9.54 -26.27
CA TYR A 281 -23.77 -9.47 -25.38
C TYR A 281 -24.16 -9.50 -23.89
N ASN A 282 -25.25 -8.83 -23.52
CA ASN A 282 -25.63 -8.66 -22.11
C ASN A 282 -26.36 -9.89 -21.55
N ASN A 283 -27.22 -10.49 -22.34
CA ASN A 283 -28.06 -11.61 -21.91
C ASN A 283 -27.51 -12.98 -22.34
N THR A 284 -26.34 -12.99 -22.98
CA THR A 284 -25.63 -14.22 -23.38
C THR A 284 -26.53 -15.20 -24.19
N TYR A 285 -27.03 -14.76 -25.33
CA TYR A 285 -27.75 -15.64 -26.24
C TYR A 285 -27.49 -15.32 -27.73
N ILE A 286 -27.77 -16.31 -28.58
CA ILE A 286 -27.91 -16.14 -30.04
C ILE A 286 -29.39 -16.21 -30.37
N ARG A 287 -29.91 -15.23 -31.11
CA ARG A 287 -31.27 -15.19 -31.63
C ARG A 287 -31.27 -15.28 -33.14
N PHE A 288 -32.07 -16.19 -33.68
CA PHE A 288 -32.35 -16.29 -35.12
C PHE A 288 -33.63 -15.55 -35.47
N LYS A 289 -33.73 -15.09 -36.73
CA LYS A 289 -34.93 -14.45 -37.29
C LYS A 289 -36.05 -15.46 -37.44
N ASP A 290 -37.28 -14.97 -37.54
CA ASP A 290 -38.45 -15.80 -37.83
C ASP A 290 -38.40 -16.47 -39.22
N THR A 291 -37.65 -15.85 -40.12
CA THR A 291 -37.43 -16.36 -41.50
C THR A 291 -36.23 -17.31 -41.59
N ASN A 292 -35.41 -17.44 -40.57
CA ASN A 292 -34.21 -18.28 -40.56
C ASN A 292 -34.13 -19.16 -39.29
N ILE A 293 -35.22 -19.85 -38.96
CA ILE A 293 -35.26 -20.74 -37.78
C ILE A 293 -34.38 -21.97 -38.05
N PRO A 294 -33.47 -22.35 -37.17
CA PRO A 294 -32.63 -23.53 -37.33
C PRO A 294 -33.44 -24.81 -37.45
N ALA A 295 -33.25 -25.57 -38.55
CA ALA A 295 -33.91 -26.84 -38.78
C ALA A 295 -33.49 -27.89 -37.73
N THR A 296 -34.35 -28.87 -37.49
CA THR A 296 -34.10 -29.97 -36.53
C THR A 296 -32.78 -30.69 -36.83
N GLY A 297 -31.94 -30.81 -35.84
CA GLY A 297 -30.65 -31.51 -35.92
C GLY A 297 -29.87 -31.50 -34.60
N ALA A 298 -29.23 -32.63 -34.32
CA ALA A 298 -28.35 -32.74 -33.16
C ALA A 298 -27.05 -31.99 -33.43
N ASN A 299 -26.60 -31.16 -32.46
CA ASN A 299 -25.43 -30.31 -32.60
C ASN A 299 -25.40 -29.46 -33.88
N ALA A 300 -26.58 -29.13 -34.42
CA ALA A 300 -26.72 -28.45 -35.71
C ALA A 300 -26.26 -26.99 -35.64
N LEU A 301 -26.36 -26.36 -34.48
CA LEU A 301 -25.85 -25.01 -34.21
C LEU A 301 -24.58 -25.11 -33.40
N VAL A 302 -23.52 -24.47 -33.91
CA VAL A 302 -22.20 -24.39 -33.30
C VAL A 302 -21.85 -22.92 -33.12
N VAL A 303 -21.50 -22.53 -31.90
CA VAL A 303 -21.10 -21.15 -31.56
C VAL A 303 -19.69 -21.19 -30.98
N ALA A 304 -18.74 -20.53 -31.65
CA ALA A 304 -17.34 -20.45 -31.21
C ALA A 304 -16.95 -19.00 -30.92
N GLY A 305 -16.37 -18.76 -29.81
CA GLY A 305 -15.95 -17.41 -29.39
C GLY A 305 -14.95 -17.44 -28.27
N ILE A 306 -14.38 -16.28 -27.95
CA ILE A 306 -13.46 -16.08 -26.84
C ILE A 306 -14.30 -15.73 -25.60
N PRO A 307 -14.35 -16.61 -24.57
CA PRO A 307 -15.13 -16.35 -23.37
C PRO A 307 -14.47 -15.27 -22.50
N LEU A 308 -15.31 -14.55 -21.76
CA LEU A 308 -14.87 -13.64 -20.69
C LEU A 308 -15.05 -14.32 -19.35
N TYR A 309 -13.99 -14.27 -18.56
CA TYR A 309 -13.99 -14.80 -17.21
C TYR A 309 -13.64 -13.71 -16.19
N THR A 310 -14.16 -13.83 -14.98
CA THR A 310 -13.72 -12.98 -13.89
C THR A 310 -12.42 -13.54 -13.32
N LEU A 311 -11.37 -12.72 -13.31
CA LEU A 311 -10.11 -13.08 -12.67
C LEU A 311 -10.32 -13.22 -11.16
N VAL A 312 -9.96 -14.36 -10.59
CA VAL A 312 -9.93 -14.60 -9.14
C VAL A 312 -8.64 -15.34 -8.81
N VAL A 313 -7.87 -14.77 -7.88
CA VAL A 313 -6.63 -15.35 -7.37
C VAL A 313 -6.74 -15.52 -5.87
N GLN A 314 -6.26 -16.65 -5.34
CA GLN A 314 -6.14 -16.93 -3.92
C GLN A 314 -4.66 -17.16 -3.59
N VAL A 315 -4.15 -16.50 -2.53
CA VAL A 315 -2.81 -16.72 -2.00
C VAL A 315 -2.91 -16.91 -0.50
N GLU A 316 -2.11 -17.83 0.05
CA GLU A 316 -2.15 -18.23 1.45
C GLU A 316 -0.76 -18.14 2.09
N GLU A 317 -0.71 -17.90 3.40
CA GLU A 317 0.49 -17.97 4.24
C GLU A 317 0.32 -19.10 5.27
N PRO A 318 0.88 -20.28 4.99
CA PRO A 318 0.67 -21.47 5.83
C PRO A 318 1.18 -21.32 7.26
N GLN A 319 2.30 -20.61 7.46
CA GLN A 319 2.88 -20.41 8.78
C GLN A 319 1.96 -19.58 9.67
N SER A 320 1.48 -18.44 9.15
CA SER A 320 0.50 -17.60 9.86
C SER A 320 -0.81 -18.35 10.12
N MET A 321 -1.25 -19.18 9.16
CA MET A 321 -2.46 -20.00 9.35
C MET A 321 -2.29 -21.06 10.45
N ALA A 322 -1.10 -21.62 10.62
CA ALA A 322 -0.82 -22.58 11.68
C ALA A 322 -0.80 -21.90 13.07
N GLU A 323 -0.33 -20.66 13.14
CA GLU A 323 -0.21 -19.89 14.39
C GLU A 323 -1.53 -19.28 14.83
N TYR A 324 -2.22 -18.58 13.91
CA TYR A 324 -3.41 -17.76 14.21
C TYR A 324 -4.74 -18.35 13.72
N GLY A 325 -4.71 -19.51 13.04
CA GLY A 325 -5.87 -20.03 12.33
C GLY A 325 -6.10 -19.32 10.99
N VAL A 326 -7.16 -19.70 10.27
CA VAL A 326 -7.46 -19.16 8.94
C VAL A 326 -8.20 -17.83 9.05
N TRP A 327 -7.61 -16.77 8.47
CA TRP A 327 -8.19 -15.43 8.38
C TRP A 327 -8.27 -14.99 6.92
N GLU A 328 -9.48 -15.04 6.37
CA GLU A 328 -9.74 -14.77 4.97
C GLU A 328 -9.98 -13.27 4.71
N TYR A 329 -9.41 -12.77 3.63
CA TYR A 329 -9.64 -11.43 3.15
C TYR A 329 -9.88 -11.42 1.64
N ALA A 330 -10.86 -10.67 1.17
CA ALA A 330 -11.16 -10.53 -0.24
C ALA A 330 -11.14 -9.06 -0.66
N LYS A 331 -10.39 -8.77 -1.73
CA LYS A 331 -10.31 -7.43 -2.34
C LYS A 331 -10.75 -7.50 -3.79
N THR A 332 -11.60 -6.56 -4.21
CA THR A 332 -12.04 -6.46 -5.60
C THR A 332 -11.45 -5.21 -6.25
N ASP A 333 -10.68 -5.41 -7.31
CA ASP A 333 -10.18 -4.33 -8.16
C ASP A 333 -10.34 -4.71 -9.63
N LYS A 334 -11.40 -4.21 -10.26
CA LYS A 334 -11.73 -4.52 -11.66
C LYS A 334 -10.75 -3.96 -12.69
N THR A 335 -9.80 -3.13 -12.27
CA THR A 335 -8.75 -2.60 -13.15
C THR A 335 -7.64 -3.61 -13.38
N ILE A 336 -7.51 -4.61 -12.51
CA ILE A 336 -6.54 -5.70 -12.64
C ILE A 336 -7.09 -6.74 -13.62
N LYS A 337 -6.38 -6.92 -14.74
CA LYS A 337 -6.72 -7.87 -15.81
C LYS A 337 -5.61 -8.88 -16.07
N SER A 338 -4.53 -8.83 -15.31
CA SER A 338 -3.43 -9.78 -15.37
C SER A 338 -3.41 -10.64 -14.12
N ARG A 339 -3.21 -11.95 -14.31
CA ARG A 339 -3.06 -12.91 -13.23
C ARG A 339 -1.87 -12.58 -12.34
N ASP A 340 -0.72 -12.26 -12.96
CA ASP A 340 0.50 -11.96 -12.22
C ASP A 340 0.33 -10.70 -11.36
N ALA A 341 -0.35 -9.67 -11.89
CA ALA A 341 -0.72 -8.49 -11.11
C ALA A 341 -1.60 -8.86 -9.90
N ALA A 342 -2.59 -9.73 -10.08
CA ALA A 342 -3.44 -10.16 -8.99
C ALA A 342 -2.68 -10.99 -7.94
N VAL A 343 -1.77 -11.87 -8.36
CA VAL A 343 -0.89 -12.64 -7.45
C VAL A 343 0.02 -11.71 -6.66
N GLN A 344 0.69 -10.76 -7.33
CA GLN A 344 1.56 -9.80 -6.64
C GLN A 344 0.79 -8.95 -5.63
N MET A 345 -0.42 -8.50 -6.00
CA MET A 345 -1.28 -7.79 -5.07
C MET A 345 -1.66 -8.64 -3.86
N ALA A 346 -2.00 -9.92 -4.07
CA ALA A 346 -2.33 -10.84 -2.98
C ALA A 346 -1.14 -11.08 -2.06
N LYS A 347 0.06 -11.33 -2.63
CA LYS A 347 1.31 -11.48 -1.87
C LYS A 347 1.63 -10.25 -1.04
N ALA A 348 1.44 -9.07 -1.62
CA ALA A 348 1.66 -7.81 -0.94
C ALA A 348 0.68 -7.60 0.24
N GLU A 349 -0.59 -7.93 0.08
CA GLU A 349 -1.57 -7.91 1.19
C GLU A 349 -1.19 -8.92 2.28
N LEU A 350 -0.71 -10.11 1.92
CA LEU A 350 -0.20 -11.08 2.89
C LEU A 350 0.99 -10.52 3.67
N GLN A 351 2.03 -10.04 3.00
CA GLN A 351 3.21 -9.49 3.66
C GLN A 351 2.87 -8.35 4.64
N ALA A 352 1.86 -7.54 4.30
CA ALA A 352 1.45 -6.45 5.16
C ALA A 352 0.66 -6.90 6.40
N TYR A 353 -0.07 -8.01 6.32
CA TYR A 353 -1.07 -8.36 7.32
C TYR A 353 -0.99 -9.81 7.83
N GLN A 354 0.00 -10.59 7.44
CA GLN A 354 0.15 -11.98 7.89
C GLN A 354 0.52 -12.11 9.37
N ALA A 355 1.14 -11.10 9.95
CA ALA A 355 1.46 -11.00 11.36
C ALA A 355 0.58 -9.95 12.07
N GLY A 356 0.44 -10.05 13.38
CA GLY A 356 -0.23 -9.06 14.20
C GLY A 356 0.34 -7.66 14.04
N LEU A 357 -0.43 -6.65 14.37
CA LEU A 357 0.03 -5.28 14.51
C LEU A 357 0.42 -5.05 15.96
N ILE A 358 1.68 -4.78 16.20
CA ILE A 358 2.11 -4.32 17.50
C ILE A 358 2.22 -2.80 17.45
N GLU A 359 1.41 -2.13 18.25
CA GLU A 359 1.45 -0.69 18.46
C GLU A 359 1.95 -0.39 19.87
N GLY A 360 2.61 0.75 20.04
CA GLY A 360 3.09 1.13 21.34
C GLY A 360 3.06 2.63 21.57
N SER A 361 3.16 3.01 22.82
CA SER A 361 3.38 4.39 23.21
C SER A 361 4.16 4.47 24.52
N PHE A 362 4.94 5.52 24.66
CA PHE A 362 5.64 5.83 25.90
C PHE A 362 5.84 7.33 26.05
N GLN A 363 6.23 7.75 27.26
CA GLN A 363 6.67 9.11 27.53
C GLN A 363 8.14 9.11 27.99
N THR A 364 8.86 10.15 27.61
CA THR A 364 10.26 10.33 28.02
C THR A 364 10.54 11.79 28.36
N TYR A 365 11.56 11.99 29.22
CA TYR A 365 12.16 13.29 29.47
C TYR A 365 13.41 13.52 28.61
N THR A 366 13.84 12.52 27.84
CA THR A 366 15.02 12.56 26.99
C THR A 366 14.65 13.08 25.60
N SER A 367 15.35 14.10 25.12
CA SER A 367 15.13 14.69 23.80
C SER A 367 15.85 13.91 22.70
N GLY A 368 15.52 14.20 21.43
CA GLY A 368 16.25 13.72 20.27
C GLY A 368 15.47 12.74 19.40
N LEU A 369 14.33 12.24 19.88
CA LEU A 369 13.47 11.37 19.08
C LEU A 369 12.76 12.16 17.99
N ARG A 370 12.66 11.55 16.79
CA ARG A 370 11.90 12.05 15.63
C ARG A 370 11.03 10.96 15.04
N SER A 371 9.98 11.37 14.39
CA SER A 371 9.15 10.45 13.60
C SER A 371 9.96 9.85 12.43
N GLY A 372 9.69 8.60 12.10
CA GLY A 372 10.42 7.84 11.06
C GLY A 372 11.64 7.08 11.56
N GLN A 373 12.17 7.42 12.75
CA GLN A 373 13.30 6.69 13.33
C GLN A 373 12.91 5.30 13.82
N LEU A 374 13.86 4.39 13.75
CA LEU A 374 13.78 3.04 14.31
C LEU A 374 14.30 3.05 15.75
N ILE A 375 13.48 2.59 16.69
CA ILE A 375 13.83 2.47 18.10
C ILE A 375 13.69 1.01 18.53
N HIS A 376 14.70 0.49 19.21
CA HIS A 376 14.65 -0.85 19.79
C HIS A 376 14.03 -0.79 21.18
N ILE A 377 13.09 -1.71 21.46
CA ILE A 377 12.47 -1.86 22.78
C ILE A 377 12.74 -3.27 23.29
N LYS A 378 13.47 -3.34 24.38
CA LYS A 378 13.73 -4.57 25.11
C LYS A 378 13.15 -4.48 26.50
N SER A 379 12.04 -5.14 26.70
CA SER A 379 11.37 -5.22 27.99
C SER A 379 11.21 -6.67 28.41
N THR A 380 12.03 -7.10 29.36
CA THR A 380 11.97 -8.44 29.93
C THR A 380 10.66 -8.67 30.67
N LEU A 381 10.11 -7.63 31.29
CA LEU A 381 8.84 -7.69 32.02
C LEU A 381 7.64 -7.89 31.09
N MET A 382 7.67 -7.32 29.89
CA MET A 382 6.60 -7.41 28.88
C MET A 382 6.85 -8.54 27.89
N GLY A 383 8.04 -9.14 27.89
CA GLY A 383 8.44 -10.17 26.92
C GLY A 383 8.61 -9.62 25.50
N VAL A 384 9.03 -8.35 25.37
CA VAL A 384 9.24 -7.65 24.10
C VAL A 384 10.72 -7.45 23.88
N ASP A 385 11.22 -7.79 22.70
CA ASP A 385 12.60 -7.57 22.25
C ASP A 385 12.56 -7.35 20.73
N GLU A 386 12.11 -6.14 20.31
CA GLU A 386 11.81 -5.84 18.92
C GLU A 386 12.11 -4.39 18.53
N ASP A 387 12.28 -4.15 17.23
CA ASP A 387 12.43 -2.83 16.63
C ASP A 387 11.06 -2.25 16.22
N PHE A 388 10.84 -1.00 16.61
CA PHE A 388 9.63 -0.23 16.28
C PHE A 388 9.97 1.02 15.48
N VAL A 389 9.05 1.46 14.63
CA VAL A 389 9.13 2.75 13.96
C VAL A 389 8.38 3.81 14.76
N ILE A 390 9.01 4.90 15.03
CA ILE A 390 8.39 6.08 15.65
C ILE A 390 7.43 6.71 14.64
N GLN A 391 6.14 6.65 14.93
CA GLN A 391 5.10 7.23 14.08
C GLN A 391 4.85 8.70 14.38
N ARG A 392 4.97 9.07 15.66
CA ARG A 392 4.70 10.43 16.13
C ARG A 392 5.49 10.75 17.39
N VAL A 393 5.97 11.97 17.45
CA VAL A 393 6.57 12.55 18.66
C VAL A 393 5.82 13.83 19.01
N ASN A 394 5.22 13.87 20.20
CA ASN A 394 4.58 15.07 20.72
C ASN A 394 5.44 15.66 21.83
N TYR A 395 5.80 16.92 21.69
CA TYR A 395 6.52 17.70 22.69
C TYR A 395 5.56 18.57 23.49
N ARG A 396 5.78 18.62 24.80
CA ARG A 396 5.07 19.50 25.73
C ARG A 396 6.06 20.25 26.59
N ALA A 397 6.04 21.56 26.48
CA ALA A 397 6.93 22.45 27.26
C ALA A 397 6.46 22.70 28.70
N THR A 398 5.26 22.29 29.10
CA THR A 398 4.80 22.41 30.49
C THR A 398 5.66 21.56 31.40
N PRO A 399 6.31 22.17 32.45
CA PRO A 399 7.17 21.41 33.34
C PRO A 399 6.47 20.28 34.10
N PRO A 400 7.05 19.08 34.20
CA PRO A 400 8.31 18.70 33.58
C PRO A 400 8.16 18.56 32.07
N VAL A 401 9.11 19.09 31.29
CA VAL A 401 9.16 18.95 29.83
C VAL A 401 9.17 17.48 29.46
N SER A 402 8.31 17.06 28.54
CA SER A 402 8.18 15.66 28.19
C SER A 402 7.87 15.46 26.70
N TRP A 403 8.23 14.31 26.21
CA TRP A 403 7.90 13.81 24.87
C TRP A 403 7.00 12.59 25.00
N SER A 404 5.89 12.57 24.28
CA SER A 404 5.00 11.41 24.14
C SER A 404 5.20 10.82 22.75
N VAL A 405 5.58 9.57 22.69
CA VAL A 405 5.98 8.86 21.47
C VAL A 405 4.96 7.78 21.18
N THR A 406 4.55 7.69 19.91
CA THR A 406 3.70 6.60 19.41
C THR A 406 4.52 5.75 18.44
N LEU A 407 4.42 4.45 18.57
CA LEU A 407 5.19 3.45 17.88
C LEU A 407 4.29 2.50 17.09
N ALA A 408 4.83 1.91 16.05
CA ALA A 408 4.21 0.74 15.40
C ALA A 408 5.30 -0.19 14.85
N THR A 409 4.99 -1.47 14.75
CA THR A 409 5.85 -2.43 14.03
C THR A 409 5.94 -2.09 12.55
N LEU A 410 7.03 -2.55 11.96
CA LEU A 410 7.31 -2.39 10.55
C LEU A 410 6.28 -3.11 9.67
N ARG A 411 5.43 -2.34 9.00
CA ARG A 411 4.59 -2.85 7.92
C ARG A 411 5.04 -2.24 6.60
N SER A 412 5.35 -3.07 5.62
CA SER A 412 5.72 -2.63 4.28
C SER A 412 4.50 -2.37 3.38
N VAL A 413 3.53 -1.60 3.89
CA VAL A 413 2.30 -1.29 3.12
C VAL A 413 2.62 -0.56 1.81
N GLY A 414 3.70 0.24 1.78
CA GLY A 414 4.10 0.97 0.58
C GLY A 414 4.62 0.11 -0.57
N LEU A 415 5.23 -1.05 -0.28
CA LEU A 415 5.67 -1.99 -1.31
C LEU A 415 4.49 -2.56 -2.10
N ILE A 416 3.33 -2.69 -1.47
CA ILE A 416 2.09 -3.15 -2.10
C ILE A 416 1.66 -2.20 -3.21
N ASP A 417 1.56 -0.91 -2.90
CA ASP A 417 1.09 0.10 -3.85
C ASP A 417 2.12 0.31 -4.98
N PHE A 418 3.42 0.17 -4.69
CA PHE A 418 4.48 0.18 -5.69
C PHE A 418 4.34 -0.98 -6.69
N LEU A 419 4.23 -2.22 -6.19
CA LEU A 419 4.04 -3.39 -7.05
C LEU A 419 2.76 -3.29 -7.87
N ILE A 420 1.67 -2.80 -7.27
CA ILE A 420 0.41 -2.54 -7.98
C ILE A 420 0.59 -1.44 -9.04
N GLY A 421 1.34 -0.39 -8.73
CA GLY A 421 1.64 0.72 -9.64
C GLY A 421 2.42 0.24 -10.87
N MET A 422 3.49 -0.51 -10.66
CA MET A 422 4.31 -1.10 -11.75
C MET A 422 3.48 -2.04 -12.63
N LEU A 423 2.66 -2.90 -12.02
CA LEU A 423 1.84 -3.88 -12.74
C LEU A 423 0.71 -3.23 -13.54
N LYS A 424 0.10 -2.15 -13.04
CA LYS A 424 -0.92 -1.38 -13.79
C LYS A 424 -0.34 -0.70 -15.03
N THR A 425 0.95 -0.43 -15.04
CA THR A 425 1.64 0.23 -16.17
C THR A 425 2.09 -0.81 -17.22
N GLY A 426 2.47 -2.01 -16.80
CA GLY A 426 2.86 -3.11 -17.71
C GLY A 426 1.67 -3.74 -18.47
N GLU A 427 0.43 -3.56 -17.99
CA GLU A 427 -0.78 -4.14 -18.61
C GLU A 427 -1.15 -3.60 -20.00
N GLN A 428 -0.55 -2.50 -20.45
CA GLN A 428 -0.77 -2.00 -21.82
C GLN A 428 0.01 -2.76 -22.89
N LEU A 429 0.85 -3.74 -22.55
CA LEU A 429 1.74 -4.43 -23.47
C LEU A 429 1.49 -5.94 -23.65
N LEU A 430 0.56 -6.56 -22.95
CA LEU A 430 0.27 -7.99 -23.10
C LEU A 430 -1.17 -8.23 -23.56
N GLU A 431 -1.41 -8.11 -24.86
CA GLU A 431 -2.51 -8.76 -25.55
C GLU A 431 -2.15 -10.24 -25.76
N ASP A 432 -2.39 -11.08 -24.76
CA ASP A 432 -2.55 -12.52 -24.99
C ASP A 432 -3.43 -13.15 -23.91
N GLY A 433 -4.40 -13.93 -24.36
CA GLY A 433 -5.50 -14.44 -23.56
C GLY A 433 -5.05 -15.41 -22.48
N ALA A 434 -5.39 -15.07 -21.26
CA ALA A 434 -5.24 -15.94 -20.10
C ALA A 434 -6.55 -16.59 -19.70
N GLU A 435 -6.53 -17.85 -19.36
CA GLU A 435 -7.69 -18.58 -18.81
C GLU A 435 -7.98 -18.12 -17.39
N THR A 436 -9.25 -18.07 -17.04
CA THR A 436 -9.65 -17.83 -15.66
C THR A 436 -9.51 -19.11 -14.87
N VAL A 437 -8.54 -19.13 -14.04
CA VAL A 437 -8.31 -20.23 -13.11
C VAL A 437 -8.39 -19.67 -11.70
N LEU A 438 -9.08 -20.37 -10.82
CA LEU A 438 -8.94 -20.15 -9.39
C LEU A 438 -7.58 -20.75 -9.03
N GLU A 439 -6.58 -19.90 -8.78
CA GLU A 439 -5.27 -20.38 -8.35
C GLU A 439 -5.11 -20.28 -6.86
N LYS A 440 -4.64 -21.38 -6.30
CA LYS A 440 -4.09 -21.43 -4.94
C LYS A 440 -2.58 -21.40 -5.04
N THR A 441 -1.96 -20.35 -4.54
CA THR A 441 -0.52 -20.25 -4.42
C THR A 441 -0.18 -20.11 -2.94
N ALA A 442 0.55 -21.07 -2.38
CA ALA A 442 1.10 -20.94 -1.04
C ALA A 442 2.36 -20.07 -1.08
N PHE A 443 2.45 -19.13 -0.18
CA PHE A 443 3.62 -18.26 -0.05
C PHE A 443 4.58 -18.88 0.97
N LEU A 444 5.80 -19.19 0.53
CA LEU A 444 6.87 -19.65 1.40
C LEU A 444 7.89 -18.52 1.58
N GLN A 445 8.22 -18.22 2.81
CA GLN A 445 9.19 -17.18 3.18
C GLN A 445 10.66 -17.62 3.00
N GLU A 446 10.94 -18.90 2.80
CA GLU A 446 12.29 -19.43 2.66
C GLU A 446 12.63 -19.78 1.21
N GLU A 447 13.85 -19.47 0.80
CA GLU A 447 14.40 -19.82 -0.50
C GLU A 447 14.67 -21.33 -0.51
N ILE A 448 13.89 -22.07 -1.28
CA ILE A 448 14.04 -23.50 -1.42
C ILE A 448 15.06 -23.77 -2.53
N THR A 449 16.22 -24.27 -2.14
CA THR A 449 17.24 -24.74 -3.10
C THR A 449 16.94 -26.18 -3.45
N ILE A 450 16.44 -26.42 -4.65
CA ILE A 450 16.33 -27.78 -5.20
C ILE A 450 17.70 -28.15 -5.76
N GLY A 451 18.37 -29.06 -5.12
CA GLY A 451 19.60 -29.64 -5.67
C GLY A 451 19.25 -30.67 -6.74
N ASP A 452 19.40 -30.33 -7.98
CA ASP A 452 19.18 -31.03 -9.25
C ASP A 452 17.95 -30.60 -10.01
N GLU A 453 18.13 -30.49 -11.33
CA GLU A 453 17.16 -29.94 -12.29
C GLU A 453 15.91 -30.84 -12.37
N VAL A 454 14.77 -30.32 -11.91
CA VAL A 454 13.46 -30.95 -12.14
C VAL A 454 12.91 -30.46 -13.47
N PHE A 455 12.86 -31.32 -14.46
CA PHE A 455 12.20 -31.02 -15.74
C PHE A 455 10.71 -31.34 -15.63
N VAL A 456 9.90 -30.29 -15.56
CA VAL A 456 8.44 -30.41 -15.73
C VAL A 456 8.12 -30.26 -17.21
N ASN A 457 7.64 -31.31 -17.83
CA ASN A 457 7.22 -31.25 -19.23
C ASN A 457 5.76 -30.76 -19.27
N ALA A 458 5.53 -29.55 -19.76
CA ALA A 458 4.22 -28.91 -19.76
C ALA A 458 3.14 -29.62 -20.61
N ASP A 459 3.52 -30.59 -21.42
CA ASP A 459 2.61 -31.27 -22.34
C ASP A 459 2.22 -32.67 -21.90
N ASN A 460 2.66 -33.15 -20.75
CA ASN A 460 2.29 -34.48 -20.34
C ASN A 460 2.34 -34.73 -18.83
N THR A 461 1.38 -35.46 -18.39
CA THR A 461 0.98 -35.69 -17.03
C THR A 461 1.79 -36.78 -16.29
N ASP A 462 2.82 -37.33 -16.92
CA ASP A 462 3.67 -38.32 -16.26
C ASP A 462 5.06 -37.77 -15.93
N ILE A 463 5.36 -37.65 -14.64
CA ILE A 463 6.72 -37.47 -14.15
C ILE A 463 7.26 -38.87 -13.84
N SER A 464 8.17 -39.37 -14.66
CA SER A 464 8.74 -40.69 -14.54
C SER A 464 10.10 -40.76 -13.83
N GLU A 465 10.55 -39.64 -13.25
CA GLU A 465 11.84 -39.64 -12.54
C GLU A 465 11.66 -39.70 -11.02
N GLU A 466 12.48 -40.52 -10.39
CA GLU A 466 12.63 -40.55 -8.95
C GLU A 466 13.36 -39.30 -8.49
N VAL A 467 12.70 -38.47 -7.69
CA VAL A 467 13.30 -37.29 -7.11
C VAL A 467 13.56 -37.54 -5.63
N GLU A 468 14.83 -37.43 -5.25
CA GLU A 468 15.24 -37.53 -3.86
C GLU A 468 15.17 -36.14 -3.22
N PHE A 469 14.38 -36.03 -2.16
CA PHE A 469 14.22 -34.72 -1.46
C PHE A 469 14.85 -34.84 -0.06
N GLU A 470 15.60 -33.82 0.30
CA GLU A 470 16.11 -33.69 1.67
C GLU A 470 15.03 -33.13 2.62
N ASP A 471 13.92 -32.57 2.08
CA ASP A 471 12.84 -31.97 2.86
C ASP A 471 11.44 -32.49 2.48
N ALA A 472 10.47 -32.35 3.37
CA ALA A 472 9.11 -32.85 3.15
C ALA A 472 8.43 -32.11 1.99
N VAL A 473 7.89 -32.85 1.03
CA VAL A 473 7.19 -32.28 -0.13
C VAL A 473 5.70 -32.40 0.07
N THR A 474 4.99 -31.27 -0.05
CA THR A 474 3.55 -31.24 -0.16
C THR A 474 3.20 -30.86 -1.58
N VAL A 475 2.48 -31.74 -2.29
CA VAL A 475 1.96 -31.44 -3.62
C VAL A 475 0.56 -30.87 -3.47
N GLN A 476 0.36 -29.68 -4.00
CA GLN A 476 -0.98 -29.11 -4.14
C GLN A 476 -1.40 -29.20 -5.61
N GLU A 477 -2.51 -29.85 -5.84
CA GLU A 477 -3.11 -29.93 -7.16
C GLU A 477 -3.83 -28.62 -7.44
N LEU A 478 -3.35 -27.89 -8.42
CA LEU A 478 -4.07 -26.79 -9.04
C LEU A 478 -4.78 -27.35 -10.27
N ASP A 479 -5.97 -26.88 -10.57
CA ASP A 479 -6.84 -27.45 -11.62
C ASP A 479 -6.15 -27.67 -12.99
N TYR A 480 -4.97 -27.11 -13.22
CA TYR A 480 -4.15 -27.28 -14.45
C TYR A 480 -2.64 -27.17 -14.26
N ALA A 481 -2.15 -27.01 -13.03
CA ALA A 481 -0.75 -27.02 -12.73
C ALA A 481 -0.51 -27.69 -11.38
N VAL A 482 0.56 -28.46 -11.29
CA VAL A 482 1.01 -29.05 -10.03
C VAL A 482 2.20 -28.25 -9.57
N GLU A 483 2.09 -27.65 -8.40
CA GLU A 483 3.19 -26.96 -7.74
C GLU A 483 3.72 -27.83 -6.61
N PHE A 484 5.05 -28.02 -6.58
CA PHE A 484 5.71 -28.74 -5.51
C PHE A 484 6.07 -27.76 -4.41
N VAL A 485 5.52 -27.96 -3.24
CA VAL A 485 5.84 -27.18 -2.04
C VAL A 485 6.75 -28.04 -1.17
N LEU A 486 7.99 -27.57 -0.95
CA LEU A 486 8.96 -28.23 -0.09
C LEU A 486 8.81 -27.68 1.33
N GLY A 487 8.43 -28.54 2.26
CA GLY A 487 8.40 -28.20 3.69
C GLY A 487 9.72 -28.55 4.38
N PRO A 488 9.98 -27.99 5.57
CA PRO A 488 11.20 -28.26 6.29
C PRO A 488 11.30 -29.72 6.74
N THR A 489 12.42 -30.35 6.50
CA THR A 489 12.89 -31.65 6.93
C THR A 489 12.11 -32.90 6.49
N VAL A 490 12.65 -33.57 5.51
CA VAL A 490 12.28 -34.96 5.22
C VAL A 490 13.09 -35.87 6.13
N PRO A 491 12.48 -36.84 6.85
CA PRO A 491 13.22 -37.93 7.44
C PRO A 491 13.83 -38.77 6.32
N ASP A 492 15.07 -39.10 6.49
CA ASP A 492 15.95 -39.85 5.60
C ASP A 492 15.30 -40.73 4.52
N GLY A 493 15.62 -40.45 3.25
CA GLY A 493 15.56 -41.41 2.15
C GLY A 493 14.17 -41.82 1.69
N VAL A 494 13.20 -40.90 1.64
CA VAL A 494 11.88 -41.22 1.08
C VAL A 494 11.87 -40.91 -0.40
N HIS A 495 12.00 -41.92 -1.24
CA HIS A 495 11.70 -41.82 -2.67
C HIS A 495 10.18 -41.72 -2.87
N ARG A 496 9.71 -40.68 -3.55
CA ARG A 496 8.31 -40.55 -3.93
C ARG A 496 8.18 -40.46 -5.42
N GLN A 497 7.37 -41.34 -5.97
CA GLN A 497 6.97 -41.32 -7.37
C GLN A 497 5.64 -40.58 -7.48
N PHE A 498 5.60 -39.56 -8.33
CA PHE A 498 4.41 -38.75 -8.53
C PHE A 498 3.80 -39.10 -9.89
N ILE A 499 2.53 -39.49 -9.86
CA ILE A 499 1.73 -39.74 -11.05
C ILE A 499 0.70 -38.61 -11.17
N LEU A 500 0.79 -37.86 -12.25
CA LEU A 500 -0.11 -36.72 -12.53
C LEU A 500 -1.24 -37.18 -13.48
N ASP A 501 -2.10 -38.09 -12.99
CA ASP A 501 -3.25 -38.59 -13.76
C ASP A 501 -4.60 -38.09 -13.23
N GLY A 502 -4.58 -37.07 -12.35
CA GLY A 502 -5.79 -36.53 -11.72
C GLY A 502 -6.29 -37.36 -10.54
N SER A 503 -5.49 -38.33 -10.08
CA SER A 503 -5.82 -39.09 -8.87
C SER A 503 -5.18 -38.46 -7.63
N PRO A 504 -5.86 -38.34 -6.48
CA PRO A 504 -5.28 -37.78 -5.30
C PRO A 504 -4.10 -38.66 -4.83
N LEU A 505 -2.98 -38.02 -4.56
CA LEU A 505 -1.81 -38.67 -3.97
C LEU A 505 -2.15 -39.13 -2.55
N SER A 506 -2.03 -40.40 -2.31
CA SER A 506 -2.29 -41.04 -1.02
C SER A 506 -1.14 -40.81 -0.04
#